data_a4681f4ce9746644f9052e5deb5d36e7
#
_entry.id   a4681f4ce9746644f9052e5deb5d36e7
#
_cell.length_a   1.000
_cell.length_b   1.000
_cell.length_c   1.000
_cell.angle_alpha   90.00
_cell.angle_beta   90.00
_cell.angle_gamma   90.00
#
_symmetry.space_group_name_H-M   'P 1'
#
loop_
_entity.id
_entity.type
_entity.pdbx_description
1 polymer ?
#
loop_
_entity_poly.entity_id
_entity_poly.type
_entity_poly.pdbx_seq_one_letter_code
_entity_poly.pdbx_strand_id
1 'polypeptide(L)'
;MTSLDYDRLGNFRYAIITLVGDDGFPFSVSTDFKIMPDKRIVLQKPAQPSKLDGKRVNVLFNHITGLPGGGYGDRRYMLVWGTTHEDHGTLRFEPENVSEWDEKILPFDQYCAKSAPQGAKYLGGLQASVEA
;
A
#
# COMPACT_ATOMS: atom_id res chain seq x y z
N MET A 1 17.75 -2.99 -3.01
CA MET A 1 17.25 -1.64 -2.68
C MET A 1 16.18 -1.25 -3.68
N THR A 2 15.04 -0.87 -3.20
CA THR A 2 13.89 -0.53 -4.04
C THR A 2 14.02 0.89 -4.59
N SER A 3 13.78 1.02 -5.89
CA SER A 3 13.70 2.33 -6.53
C SER A 3 12.26 2.81 -6.48
N LEU A 4 11.95 3.71 -5.57
CA LEU A 4 10.63 4.31 -5.42
C LEU A 4 10.54 5.61 -6.22
N ASP A 5 9.50 5.70 -7.05
CA ASP A 5 9.25 6.93 -7.82
C ASP A 5 8.50 7.93 -6.93
N TYR A 6 9.26 8.85 -6.34
CA TYR A 6 8.71 9.85 -5.42
C TYR A 6 7.82 10.87 -6.11
N ASP A 7 8.08 11.18 -7.38
CA ASP A 7 7.24 12.10 -8.14
C ASP A 7 5.85 11.48 -8.38
N ARG A 8 5.82 10.20 -8.73
CA ARG A 8 4.56 9.47 -8.88
C ARG A 8 3.83 9.36 -7.53
N LEU A 9 4.56 9.10 -6.45
CA LEU A 9 4.00 9.02 -5.11
C LEU A 9 3.30 10.32 -4.70
N GLY A 10 3.87 11.46 -5.07
CA GLY A 10 3.32 12.77 -4.77
C GLY A 10 2.01 13.09 -5.48
N ASN A 11 1.61 12.29 -6.47
CA ASN A 11 0.34 12.48 -7.18
C ASN A 11 -0.85 11.83 -6.47
N PHE A 12 -0.61 11.12 -5.37
CA PHE A 12 -1.68 10.57 -4.54
C PHE A 12 -2.03 11.57 -3.43
N ARG A 13 -3.30 11.60 -3.02
CA ARG A 13 -3.79 12.56 -2.02
C ARG A 13 -3.72 12.01 -0.61
N TYR A 14 -3.93 10.71 -0.44
CA TYR A 14 -3.94 10.05 0.86
C TYR A 14 -3.51 8.60 0.71
N ALA A 15 -3.25 8.00 1.84
CA ALA A 15 -2.76 6.65 1.90
C ALA A 15 -3.53 5.83 2.94
N ILE A 16 -3.40 4.52 2.85
CA ILE A 16 -3.94 3.58 3.82
C ILE A 16 -2.77 2.79 4.38
N ILE A 17 -2.55 2.93 5.68
CA ILE A 17 -1.52 2.14 6.36
C ILE A 17 -2.17 0.88 6.93
N THR A 18 -1.54 -0.27 6.73
CA THR A 18 -1.94 -1.55 7.31
C THR A 18 -0.83 -2.04 8.22
N LEU A 19 -1.21 -2.37 9.44
CA LEU A 19 -0.27 -2.78 10.47
C LEU A 19 -0.96 -3.73 11.46
N VAL A 20 -0.15 -4.33 12.33
CA VAL A 20 -0.66 -5.23 13.37
C VAL A 20 -0.86 -4.41 14.65
N GLY A 21 -2.08 -4.44 15.17
CA GLY A 21 -2.43 -3.71 16.40
C GLY A 21 -1.92 -4.37 17.68
N ASP A 22 -2.17 -3.72 18.81
CA ASP A 22 -1.78 -4.23 20.14
C ASP A 22 -2.45 -5.57 20.47
N ASP A 23 -3.60 -5.85 19.87
CA ASP A 23 -4.34 -7.10 20.03
C ASP A 23 -3.82 -8.25 19.14
N GLY A 24 -2.79 -8.00 18.34
CA GLY A 24 -2.20 -8.99 17.44
C GLY A 24 -2.92 -9.17 16.13
N PHE A 25 -3.98 -8.40 15.85
CA PHE A 25 -4.72 -8.47 14.60
C PHE A 25 -4.32 -7.34 13.65
N PRO A 26 -4.30 -7.60 12.34
CA PRO A 26 -4.05 -6.54 11.36
C PRO A 26 -5.25 -5.61 11.27
N PHE A 27 -4.97 -4.33 11.04
CA PHE A 27 -6.00 -3.35 10.72
C PHE A 27 -5.45 -2.30 9.76
N SER A 28 -6.35 -1.62 9.06
CA SER A 28 -6.02 -0.58 8.10
C SER A 28 -6.70 0.72 8.49
N VAL A 29 -6.00 1.81 8.31
CA VAL A 29 -6.53 3.15 8.59
C VAL A 29 -5.99 4.14 7.58
N SER A 30 -6.84 5.09 7.18
CA SER A 30 -6.42 6.20 6.33
C SER A 30 -5.42 7.06 7.09
N THR A 31 -4.42 7.53 6.37
CA THR A 31 -3.40 8.42 6.94
C THR A 31 -3.07 9.52 5.94
N ASP A 32 -2.84 10.72 6.45
CA ASP A 32 -2.24 11.78 5.67
C ASP A 32 -0.74 11.53 5.57
N PHE A 33 -0.16 12.00 4.49
CA PHE A 33 1.28 11.82 4.28
C PHE A 33 1.88 13.06 3.64
N LYS A 34 3.18 13.23 3.85
CA LYS A 34 3.97 14.28 3.22
C LYS A 34 5.29 13.68 2.73
N ILE A 35 5.73 14.13 1.57
CA ILE A 35 7.06 13.83 1.06
C ILE A 35 7.89 15.07 1.27
N MET A 36 8.92 14.96 2.12
CA MET A 36 9.79 16.06 2.44
C MET A 36 10.79 16.32 1.31
N PRO A 37 11.41 17.52 1.24
CA PRO A 37 12.39 17.84 0.18
C PRO A 37 13.57 16.86 0.10
N ASP A 38 13.94 16.24 1.21
CA ASP A 38 14.98 15.20 1.28
C ASP A 38 14.45 13.78 1.01
N LYS A 39 13.23 13.68 0.48
CA LYS A 39 12.54 12.43 0.14
C LYS A 39 12.11 11.58 1.34
N ARG A 40 12.13 12.12 2.55
CA ARG A 40 11.53 11.43 3.68
C ARG A 40 10.02 11.40 3.52
N ILE A 41 9.42 10.25 3.82
CA ILE A 41 7.96 10.09 3.83
C ILE A 41 7.52 10.16 5.28
N VAL A 42 6.65 11.13 5.58
CA VAL A 42 6.11 11.34 6.92
C VAL A 42 4.63 11.03 6.89
N LEU A 43 4.20 10.14 7.78
CA LEU A 43 2.80 9.71 7.91
C LEU A 43 2.19 10.30 9.17
N GLN A 44 0.88 10.48 9.15
CA GLN A 44 0.13 10.75 10.37
C GLN A 44 0.17 9.51 11.26
N LYS A 45 0.51 9.69 12.53
CA LYS A 45 0.62 8.59 13.47
C LYS A 45 -0.76 8.04 13.81
N PRO A 46 -1.04 6.74 13.58
CA PRO A 46 -2.31 6.13 14.01
C PRO A 46 -2.36 6.01 15.54
N ALA A 47 -3.59 5.85 16.06
CA ALA A 47 -3.81 5.77 17.50
C ALA A 47 -3.23 4.49 18.12
N GLN A 48 -3.10 3.44 17.33
CA GLN A 48 -2.51 2.16 17.78
C GLN A 48 -1.73 1.53 16.63
N PRO A 49 -0.78 0.61 16.87
CA PRO A 49 -0.35 0.14 18.20
C PRO A 49 0.40 1.20 18.98
N SER A 50 0.59 0.94 20.27
CA SER A 50 1.28 1.89 21.15
C SER A 50 2.76 2.08 20.80
N LYS A 51 3.38 1.05 20.22
CA LYS A 51 4.76 1.10 19.72
C LYS A 51 4.78 0.98 18.22
N LEU A 52 5.24 2.02 17.56
CA LEU A 52 5.32 2.10 16.10
C LEU A 52 6.75 2.13 15.59
N ASP A 53 7.73 2.35 16.46
CA ASP A 53 9.13 2.38 16.05
C ASP A 53 9.62 0.97 15.68
N GLY A 54 10.25 0.85 14.53
CA GLY A 54 10.78 -0.42 14.04
C GLY A 54 9.72 -1.40 13.55
N LYS A 55 8.48 -0.96 13.35
CA LYS A 55 7.39 -1.82 12.87
C LYS A 55 7.43 -1.97 11.36
N ARG A 56 7.24 -3.20 10.92
CA ARG A 56 7.07 -3.48 9.49
C ARG A 56 5.60 -3.32 9.13
N VAL A 57 5.33 -2.48 8.14
CA VAL A 57 3.98 -2.13 7.71
C VAL A 57 3.90 -2.07 6.20
N ASN A 58 2.67 -2.00 5.66
CA ASN A 58 2.51 -1.57 4.28
C ASN A 58 1.65 -0.31 4.21
N VAL A 59 1.92 0.48 3.20
CA VAL A 59 1.18 1.72 2.92
C VAL A 59 0.69 1.65 1.48
N LEU A 60 -0.63 1.73 1.32
CA LEU A 60 -1.27 1.74 0.01
C LEU A 60 -1.59 3.17 -0.39
N PHE A 61 -0.96 3.64 -1.44
CA PHE A 61 -1.31 4.88 -2.13
C PHE A 61 -2.23 4.50 -3.28
N ASN A 62 -3.44 4.99 -3.25
CA ASN A 62 -4.49 4.54 -4.17
C ASN A 62 -5.26 5.71 -4.76
N HIS A 63 -5.64 5.56 -6.04
CA HIS A 63 -6.46 6.52 -6.72
C HIS A 63 -7.46 5.81 -7.63
N ILE A 64 -8.70 6.24 -7.56
CA ILE A 64 -9.78 5.75 -8.41
C ILE A 64 -10.76 6.91 -8.63
N THR A 65 -11.25 7.04 -9.86
CA THR A 65 -12.22 8.07 -10.21
C THR A 65 -13.55 7.43 -10.59
N GLY A 66 -14.63 7.93 -9.99
CA GLY A 66 -15.98 7.55 -10.41
C GLY A 66 -16.31 8.18 -11.75
N LEU A 67 -16.89 7.40 -12.66
CA LEU A 67 -17.28 7.88 -13.99
C LEU A 67 -18.75 8.35 -14.00
N PRO A 68 -19.09 9.40 -14.78
CA PRO A 68 -20.45 9.95 -14.80
C PRO A 68 -21.55 8.96 -15.15
N GLY A 69 -21.24 7.96 -15.99
CA GLY A 69 -22.19 6.93 -16.42
C GLY A 69 -22.18 5.67 -15.56
N GLY A 70 -21.49 5.67 -14.42
CA GLY A 70 -21.27 4.51 -13.58
C GLY A 70 -19.92 3.85 -13.88
N GLY A 71 -19.48 2.98 -12.96
CA GLY A 71 -18.16 2.38 -13.04
C GLY A 71 -17.04 3.30 -12.60
N TYR A 72 -15.81 2.84 -12.78
CA TYR A 72 -14.61 3.52 -12.30
C TYR A 72 -13.54 3.59 -13.39
N GLY A 73 -12.72 4.60 -13.31
CA GLY A 73 -11.59 4.81 -14.21
C GLY A 73 -10.41 5.46 -13.52
N ASP A 74 -9.35 5.70 -14.27
CA ASP A 74 -8.10 6.30 -13.77
C ASP A 74 -7.59 5.57 -12.52
N ARG A 75 -7.64 4.24 -12.57
CA ARG A 75 -7.21 3.39 -11.46
C ARG A 75 -5.70 3.26 -11.45
N ARG A 76 -5.12 3.57 -10.30
CA ARG A 76 -3.68 3.38 -10.08
C ARG A 76 -3.40 3.19 -8.60
N TYR A 77 -2.34 2.46 -8.29
CA TYR A 77 -1.90 2.29 -6.91
C TYR A 77 -0.40 2.11 -6.82
N MET A 78 0.13 2.42 -5.66
CA MET A 78 1.47 2.04 -5.23
C MET A 78 1.33 1.42 -3.85
N LEU A 79 1.65 0.15 -3.73
CA LEU A 79 1.67 -0.56 -2.45
C LEU A 79 3.12 -0.70 -2.01
N VAL A 80 3.44 -0.07 -0.90
CA VAL A 80 4.83 0.02 -0.43
C VAL A 80 4.97 -0.66 0.92
N TRP A 81 5.84 -1.65 1.00
CA TRP A 81 6.23 -2.27 2.26
C TRP A 81 7.45 -1.56 2.80
N GLY A 82 7.49 -1.38 4.10
CA GLY A 82 8.62 -0.73 4.74
C GLY A 82 8.52 -0.75 6.24
N THR A 83 9.40 0.02 6.86
CA THR A 83 9.54 0.10 8.30
C THR A 83 9.21 1.50 8.79
N THR A 84 8.48 1.59 9.90
CA THR A 84 8.15 2.86 10.52
C THR A 84 9.17 3.21 11.60
N HIS A 85 9.41 4.51 11.76
CA HIS A 85 10.28 5.06 12.81
C HIS A 85 9.56 6.23 13.46
N GLU A 86 9.43 6.21 14.78
CA GLU A 86 8.86 7.32 15.53
C GLU A 86 9.90 8.43 15.68
N ASP A 87 9.49 9.66 15.38
CA ASP A 87 10.35 10.82 15.44
C ASP A 87 9.54 12.03 15.90
N HIS A 88 9.68 12.39 17.19
CA HIS A 88 9.05 13.58 17.78
C HIS A 88 7.56 13.72 17.50
N GLY A 89 6.80 12.65 17.69
CA GLY A 89 5.34 12.66 17.48
C GLY A 89 4.90 12.46 16.03
N THR A 90 5.83 12.35 15.10
CA THR A 90 5.55 11.99 13.72
C THR A 90 6.00 10.57 13.43
N LEU A 91 5.52 10.02 12.33
CA LEU A 91 5.87 8.68 11.89
C LEU A 91 6.59 8.76 10.55
N ARG A 92 7.88 8.44 10.55
CA ARG A 92 8.66 8.35 9.33
C ARG A 92 8.54 6.95 8.74
N PHE A 93 8.29 6.85 7.46
CA PHE A 93 8.18 5.59 6.75
C PHE A 93 9.38 5.39 5.84
N GLU A 94 10.10 4.30 6.05
CA GLU A 94 11.25 3.91 5.23
C GLU A 94 10.83 2.81 4.26
N PRO A 95 10.72 3.11 2.95
CA PRO A 95 10.26 2.14 1.98
C PRO A 95 11.32 1.08 1.68
N GLU A 96 10.88 -0.17 1.50
CA GLU A 96 11.75 -1.31 1.20
C GLU A 96 11.39 -1.98 -0.12
N ASN A 97 10.08 -2.23 -0.34
CA ASN A 97 9.58 -2.88 -1.55
C ASN A 97 8.35 -2.15 -2.06
N VAL A 98 8.17 -2.13 -3.36
CA VAL A 98 7.02 -1.50 -3.99
C VAL A 98 6.39 -2.42 -5.03
N SER A 99 5.06 -2.44 -5.05
CA SER A 99 4.26 -3.03 -6.11
C SER A 99 3.33 -1.95 -6.62
N GLU A 100 3.27 -1.76 -7.93
CA GLU A 100 2.48 -0.67 -8.50
C GLU A 100 1.73 -1.09 -9.74
N TRP A 101 0.64 -0.40 -10.01
CA TRP A 101 -0.12 -0.56 -11.21
C TRP A 101 -0.75 0.78 -11.58
N ASP A 102 -0.75 1.08 -12.89
CA ASP A 102 -1.39 2.25 -13.46
C ASP A 102 -2.18 1.79 -14.69
N GLU A 103 -3.48 2.02 -14.68
CA GLU A 103 -4.38 1.62 -15.77
C GLU A 103 -3.98 2.21 -17.12
N LYS A 104 -3.36 3.39 -17.13
CA LYS A 104 -2.90 4.05 -18.36
C LYS A 104 -1.70 3.33 -19.00
N ILE A 105 -0.91 2.62 -18.18
CA ILE A 105 0.27 1.89 -18.64
C ILE A 105 -0.09 0.45 -18.95
N LEU A 106 -0.87 -0.20 -18.08
CA LEU A 106 -1.33 -1.58 -18.26
C LEU A 106 -2.85 -1.61 -18.06
N PRO A 107 -3.65 -1.72 -19.12
CA PRO A 107 -5.11 -1.74 -19.01
C PRO A 107 -5.61 -2.84 -18.07
N PHE A 108 -6.78 -2.62 -17.49
CA PHE A 108 -7.33 -3.49 -16.43
C PHE A 108 -7.47 -4.95 -16.85
N ASP A 109 -7.95 -5.19 -18.07
CA ASP A 109 -8.10 -6.56 -18.58
C ASP A 109 -6.74 -7.27 -18.70
N GLN A 110 -5.71 -6.58 -19.12
CA GLN A 110 -4.35 -7.12 -19.19
C GLN A 110 -3.75 -7.30 -17.80
N TYR A 111 -4.05 -6.41 -16.87
CA TYR A 111 -3.65 -6.55 -15.47
C TYR A 111 -4.26 -7.81 -14.87
N CYS A 112 -5.56 -8.04 -15.09
CA CYS A 112 -6.25 -9.25 -14.61
C CYS A 112 -5.63 -10.52 -15.21
N ALA A 113 -5.35 -10.51 -16.52
CA ALA A 113 -4.72 -11.65 -17.19
C ALA A 113 -3.33 -11.96 -16.63
N LYS A 114 -2.56 -10.93 -16.32
CA LYS A 114 -1.23 -11.09 -15.72
C LYS A 114 -1.29 -11.61 -14.30
N SER A 115 -2.33 -11.25 -13.54
CA SER A 115 -2.49 -11.64 -12.13
C SER A 115 -3.16 -13.01 -11.96
N ALA A 116 -3.88 -13.48 -12.97
CA ALA A 116 -4.66 -14.73 -12.89
C ALA A 116 -3.81 -15.96 -12.51
N PRO A 117 -2.61 -16.18 -13.07
CA PRO A 117 -1.77 -17.32 -12.67
C PRO A 117 -1.39 -17.31 -11.19
N GLN A 118 -1.13 -16.13 -10.63
CA GLN A 118 -0.81 -15.99 -9.21
C GLN A 118 -2.02 -16.32 -8.34
N GLY A 119 -3.22 -15.86 -8.73
CA GLY A 119 -4.45 -16.18 -8.04
C GLY A 119 -4.77 -17.67 -8.09
N ALA A 120 -4.59 -18.30 -9.25
CA ALA A 120 -4.79 -19.73 -9.41
C ALA A 120 -3.84 -20.54 -8.52
N LYS A 121 -2.59 -20.13 -8.43
CA LYS A 121 -1.59 -20.75 -7.56
C LYS A 121 -1.99 -20.65 -6.08
N TYR A 122 -2.47 -19.50 -5.66
CA TYR A 122 -2.94 -19.27 -4.30
C TYR A 122 -4.13 -20.17 -3.96
N LEU A 123 -5.13 -20.23 -4.85
CA LEU A 123 -6.32 -21.07 -4.67
C LEU A 123 -5.95 -22.55 -4.63
N GLY A 124 -5.04 -23.01 -5.49
CA GLY A 124 -4.54 -24.38 -5.47
C GLY A 124 -3.87 -24.71 -4.16
N GLY A 125 -3.11 -23.80 -3.57
CA GLY A 125 -2.49 -23.98 -2.26
C GLY A 125 -3.50 -24.12 -1.13
N LEU A 126 -4.57 -23.32 -1.15
CA LEU A 126 -5.67 -23.41 -0.18
C LEU A 126 -6.39 -24.74 -0.27
N GLN A 127 -6.70 -25.20 -1.48
CA GLN A 127 -7.37 -26.48 -1.69
C GLN A 127 -6.53 -27.65 -1.19
N ALA A 128 -5.25 -27.66 -1.49
CA ALA A 128 -4.33 -28.68 -1.00
C ALA A 128 -4.25 -28.70 0.53
N SER A 129 -4.30 -27.53 1.17
CA SER A 129 -4.31 -27.41 2.64
C SER A 129 -5.57 -28.00 3.25
N VAL A 130 -6.72 -27.84 2.58
CA VAL A 130 -8.01 -28.39 3.05
C VAL A 130 -8.08 -29.89 2.87
N GLU A 131 -7.51 -30.41 1.78
CA GLU A 131 -7.51 -31.85 1.48
C GLU A 131 -6.46 -32.64 2.28
N ALA A 132 -5.48 -31.92 2.83
CA ALA A 132 -4.45 -32.53 3.66
C ALA A 132 -4.99 -32.78 5.09
#